data_5fd0300d3dc0cf1eb081db5a67f1de0c
#
_entry.id   5fd0300d3dc0cf1eb081db5a67f1de0c
#
_cell.length_a   1.000
_cell.length_b   1.000
_cell.length_c   1.000
_cell.angle_alpha   90.00
_cell.angle_beta   90.00
_cell.angle_gamma   90.00
#
_symmetry.space_group_name_H-M   'P 1'
#
loop_
_entity.id
_entity.type
_entity.pdbx_description
1 polymer ?
#
loop_
_entity_poly.entity_id
_entity_poly.type
_entity_poly.pdbx_seq_one_letter_code
_entity_poly.pdbx_strand_id
1 'polypeptide(L)'
;MPTLKIHHIGYLVKKIEKAKKTFEALGYHIEQDTVHDEIRKVDICFLIKDGYRVELVSPVSADSVVSGLLKKYKNTPYHICYEAEDPEGACQELISNGFIAIDTPTPAPALGGRRVVFLTSPVIGMVELIY
;
A
#
# COMPACT_ATOMS: atom_id res chain seq x y z
N MET A 1 13.58 15.02 -11.82
CA MET A 1 13.14 14.23 -10.65
C MET A 1 11.65 14.45 -10.44
N PRO A 2 10.85 13.41 -10.23
CA PRO A 2 9.43 13.59 -9.93
C PRO A 2 9.25 14.23 -8.56
N THR A 3 8.20 15.04 -8.41
CA THR A 3 7.82 15.59 -7.11
C THR A 3 6.91 14.57 -6.43
N LEU A 4 7.44 13.88 -5.44
CA LEU A 4 6.76 12.81 -4.72
C LEU A 4 6.65 13.15 -3.24
N LYS A 5 5.50 12.83 -2.67
CA LYS A 5 5.23 12.97 -1.24
C LYS A 5 4.87 11.60 -0.69
N ILE A 6 5.47 11.21 0.42
CA ILE A 6 5.15 9.93 1.06
C ILE A 6 3.73 10.00 1.62
N HIS A 7 2.90 9.06 1.22
CA HIS A 7 1.54 8.94 1.72
C HIS A 7 1.44 7.92 2.85
N HIS A 8 1.99 6.73 2.68
CA HIS A 8 1.96 5.70 3.70
C HIS A 8 3.00 4.60 3.46
N ILE A 9 3.20 3.79 4.50
CA ILE A 9 3.92 2.53 4.42
C ILE A 9 2.89 1.41 4.47
N GLY A 10 2.89 0.53 3.47
CA GLY A 10 2.02 -0.64 3.42
C GLY A 10 2.60 -1.78 4.24
N TYR A 11 1.75 -2.41 5.03
CA TYR A 11 2.13 -3.45 5.98
C TYR A 11 1.24 -4.68 5.80
N LEU A 12 1.84 -5.80 5.41
CA LEU A 12 1.14 -7.07 5.29
C LEU A 12 0.87 -7.62 6.68
N VAL A 13 -0.38 -8.00 6.96
CA VAL A 13 -0.77 -8.63 8.20
C VAL A 13 -1.75 -9.77 7.93
N LYS A 14 -1.63 -10.83 8.70
CA LYS A 14 -2.52 -11.98 8.57
C LYS A 14 -3.91 -11.68 9.12
N LYS A 15 -3.97 -11.01 10.28
CA LYS A 15 -5.22 -10.74 11.00
C LYS A 15 -5.32 -9.26 11.32
N ILE A 16 -6.16 -8.55 10.56
CA ILE A 16 -6.25 -7.10 10.65
C ILE A 16 -6.71 -6.60 12.02
N GLU A 17 -7.66 -7.28 12.65
CA GLU A 17 -8.17 -6.85 13.96
C GLU A 17 -7.10 -6.96 15.05
N LYS A 18 -6.27 -8.00 15.01
CA LYS A 18 -5.15 -8.14 15.95
C LYS A 18 -4.07 -7.12 15.67
N ALA A 19 -3.78 -6.88 14.39
CA ALA A 19 -2.76 -5.90 13.99
C ALA A 19 -3.15 -4.49 14.41
N LYS A 20 -4.42 -4.10 14.28
CA LYS A 20 -4.92 -2.81 14.74
C LYS A 20 -4.60 -2.62 16.23
N LYS A 21 -4.93 -3.59 17.06
CA LYS A 21 -4.67 -3.51 18.50
C LYS A 21 -3.19 -3.42 18.82
N THR A 22 -2.35 -4.15 18.09
CA THR A 22 -0.91 -4.12 18.28
C THR A 22 -0.33 -2.76 17.94
N PHE A 23 -0.76 -2.14 16.84
CA PHE A 23 -0.34 -0.79 16.48
C PHE A 23 -0.87 0.25 17.46
N GLU A 24 -2.10 0.09 17.95
CA GLU A 24 -2.64 0.98 18.99
C GLU A 24 -1.81 0.92 20.28
N ALA A 25 -1.29 -0.27 20.62
CA ALA A 25 -0.40 -0.42 21.76
C ALA A 25 0.92 0.35 21.58
N LEU A 26 1.33 0.60 20.34
CA LEU A 26 2.49 1.43 20.01
C LEU A 26 2.17 2.93 20.00
N GLY A 27 0.91 3.29 20.19
CA GLY A 27 0.46 4.69 20.19
C GLY A 27 -0.15 5.17 18.90
N TYR A 28 -0.39 4.29 17.92
CA TYR A 28 -1.09 4.66 16.69
C TYR A 28 -2.59 4.84 16.96
N HIS A 29 -3.21 5.71 16.15
CA HIS A 29 -4.65 5.91 16.15
C HIS A 29 -5.22 5.47 14.81
N ILE A 30 -6.44 4.93 14.81
CA ILE A 30 -7.13 4.60 13.58
C ILE A 30 -7.51 5.90 12.87
N GLU A 31 -6.98 6.11 11.67
CA GLU A 31 -7.32 7.25 10.82
C GLU A 31 -8.53 6.91 9.95
N GLN A 32 -8.55 5.71 9.40
CA GLN A 32 -9.67 5.19 8.62
C GLN A 32 -9.82 3.71 8.95
N ASP A 33 -10.99 3.34 9.50
CA ASP A 33 -11.25 1.96 9.87
C ASP A 33 -11.39 1.07 8.63
N THR A 34 -11.45 -0.22 8.85
CA THR A 34 -11.33 -1.24 7.81
C THR A 34 -12.29 -1.02 6.65
N VAL A 35 -11.70 -0.98 5.44
CA VAL A 35 -12.40 -0.93 4.16
C VAL A 35 -12.06 -2.20 3.38
N HIS A 36 -13.08 -2.82 2.79
CA HIS A 36 -12.88 -3.98 1.93
C HIS A 36 -12.60 -3.53 0.49
N ASP A 37 -11.55 -4.06 -0.12
CA ASP A 37 -11.20 -3.85 -1.52
C ASP A 37 -11.49 -5.14 -2.28
N GLU A 38 -12.59 -5.16 -3.02
CA GLU A 38 -13.04 -6.33 -3.77
C GLU A 38 -12.15 -6.63 -4.97
N ILE A 39 -11.54 -5.60 -5.55
CA ILE A 39 -10.67 -5.75 -6.72
C ILE A 39 -9.42 -6.56 -6.33
N ARG A 40 -8.83 -6.21 -5.20
CA ARG A 40 -7.58 -6.82 -4.70
C ARG A 40 -7.83 -7.93 -3.69
N LYS A 41 -9.08 -8.07 -3.24
CA LYS A 41 -9.51 -9.06 -2.23
C LYS A 41 -8.70 -8.94 -0.94
N VAL A 42 -8.65 -7.72 -0.44
CA VAL A 42 -7.97 -7.37 0.80
C VAL A 42 -8.87 -6.52 1.68
N ASP A 43 -8.64 -6.58 2.99
CA ASP A 43 -9.11 -5.59 3.94
C ASP A 43 -7.99 -4.62 4.24
N ILE A 44 -8.32 -3.34 4.34
CA ILE A 44 -7.36 -2.25 4.52
C ILE A 44 -7.79 -1.37 5.68
N CYS A 45 -6.85 -1.03 6.56
CA CYS A 45 -7.06 -0.06 7.62
C CYS A 45 -5.88 0.90 7.68
N PHE A 46 -6.17 2.19 7.76
CA PHE A 46 -5.13 3.20 7.94
C PHE A 46 -5.03 3.61 9.40
N LEU A 47 -3.80 3.59 9.93
CA LEU A 47 -3.47 4.10 11.25
C LEU A 47 -2.39 5.18 11.12
N ILE A 48 -2.37 6.10 12.10
CA ILE A 48 -1.45 7.24 12.05
C ILE A 48 -0.84 7.48 13.42
N LYS A 49 0.44 7.83 13.43
CA LYS A 49 1.18 8.25 14.63
C LYS A 49 2.20 9.30 14.24
N ASP A 50 2.18 10.44 14.93
CA ASP A 50 3.14 11.54 14.70
C ASP A 50 3.20 12.00 13.25
N GLY A 51 2.06 11.93 12.54
CA GLY A 51 2.00 12.27 11.12
C GLY A 51 2.44 11.15 10.18
N TYR A 52 2.90 10.01 10.67
CA TYR A 52 3.28 8.86 9.86
C TYR A 52 2.10 7.89 9.72
N ARG A 53 1.76 7.57 8.49
CA ARG A 53 0.62 6.71 8.17
C ARG A 53 1.09 5.30 7.82
N VAL A 54 0.42 4.32 8.40
CA VAL A 54 0.61 2.90 8.08
C VAL A 54 -0.70 2.37 7.50
N GLU A 55 -0.59 1.64 6.39
CA GLU A 55 -1.72 0.94 5.80
C GLU A 55 -1.60 -0.54 6.13
N LEU A 56 -2.51 -1.06 6.95
CA LEU A 56 -2.60 -2.50 7.20
C LEU A 56 -3.34 -3.14 6.04
N VAL A 57 -2.77 -4.19 5.47
CA VAL A 57 -3.34 -4.92 4.33
C VAL A 57 -3.40 -6.40 4.67
N SER A 58 -4.62 -6.96 4.69
CA SER A 58 -4.85 -8.36 5.01
C SER A 58 -5.62 -9.03 3.89
N PRO A 59 -5.13 -10.14 3.32
CA PRO A 59 -5.87 -10.86 2.29
C PRO A 59 -7.11 -11.53 2.88
N VAL A 60 -8.24 -11.47 2.15
CA VAL A 60 -9.49 -12.10 2.58
C VAL A 60 -9.72 -13.47 1.93
N SER A 61 -8.90 -13.83 0.94
CA SER A 61 -8.98 -15.12 0.25
C SER A 61 -7.63 -15.52 -0.32
N ALA A 62 -7.49 -16.80 -0.65
CA ALA A 62 -6.23 -17.33 -1.19
C ALA A 62 -5.85 -16.75 -2.54
N ASP A 63 -6.82 -16.24 -3.30
CA ASP A 63 -6.59 -15.63 -4.62
C ASP A 63 -6.39 -14.11 -4.55
N SER A 64 -6.26 -13.54 -3.36
CA SER A 64 -5.87 -12.14 -3.22
C SER A 64 -4.48 -11.91 -3.79
N VAL A 65 -4.27 -10.70 -4.34
CA VAL A 65 -2.98 -10.30 -4.93
C VAL A 65 -1.82 -10.36 -3.93
N VAL A 66 -2.09 -10.27 -2.62
CA VAL A 66 -1.04 -10.27 -1.58
C VAL A 66 -0.93 -11.59 -0.83
N SER A 67 -1.76 -12.59 -1.12
CA SER A 67 -1.75 -13.87 -0.38
C SER A 67 -0.40 -14.59 -0.49
N GLY A 68 0.19 -14.60 -1.67
CA GLY A 68 1.49 -15.21 -1.89
C GLY A 68 2.61 -14.49 -1.14
N LEU A 69 2.54 -13.17 -1.10
CA LEU A 69 3.52 -12.36 -0.36
C LEU A 69 3.43 -12.62 1.14
N LEU A 70 2.20 -12.64 1.68
CA LEU A 70 1.99 -12.92 3.10
C LEU A 70 2.47 -14.33 3.47
N LYS A 71 2.20 -15.32 2.63
CA LYS A 71 2.63 -16.70 2.85
C LYS A 71 4.15 -16.81 2.90
N LYS A 72 4.84 -16.09 2.02
CA LYS A 72 6.29 -16.13 1.91
C LYS A 72 7.00 -15.30 2.99
N TYR A 73 6.53 -14.08 3.22
CA TYR A 73 7.24 -13.10 4.06
C TYR A 73 6.64 -12.89 5.45
N LYS A 74 5.42 -13.41 5.70
CA LYS A 74 4.69 -13.24 6.96
C LYS A 74 4.32 -11.75 7.17
N ASN A 75 4.02 -11.38 8.41
CA ASN A 75 3.66 -9.99 8.75
C ASN A 75 4.87 -9.09 8.57
N THR A 76 4.80 -8.13 7.66
CA THR A 76 5.96 -7.29 7.33
C THR A 76 5.55 -6.04 6.54
N PRO A 77 6.29 -4.93 6.66
CA PRO A 77 6.19 -3.85 5.67
C PRO A 77 6.51 -4.41 4.27
N TYR A 78 5.83 -3.94 3.23
CA TYR A 78 6.10 -4.45 1.89
C TYR A 78 6.07 -3.40 0.79
N HIS A 79 5.54 -2.19 1.03
CA HIS A 79 5.65 -1.11 0.06
C HIS A 79 5.61 0.26 0.74
N ILE A 80 6.13 1.26 0.02
CA ILE A 80 5.92 2.66 0.36
C ILE A 80 5.07 3.26 -0.75
N CYS A 81 4.03 4.00 -0.37
CA CYS A 81 3.14 4.69 -1.29
C CYS A 81 3.49 6.16 -1.39
N TYR A 82 3.55 6.65 -2.62
CA TYR A 82 3.84 8.05 -2.92
C TYR A 82 2.67 8.70 -3.63
N GLU A 83 2.46 9.96 -3.34
CA GLU A 83 1.52 10.82 -4.01
C GLU A 83 2.32 11.75 -4.93
N ALA A 84 1.95 11.85 -6.20
CA ALA A 84 2.67 12.67 -7.18
C ALA A 84 1.81 13.83 -7.66
N GLU A 85 2.44 14.98 -7.90
CA GLU A 85 1.75 16.11 -8.53
C GLU A 85 1.41 15.80 -9.99
N ASP A 86 2.31 15.08 -10.69
CA ASP A 86 2.12 14.60 -12.05
C ASP A 86 2.33 13.09 -12.07
N PRO A 87 1.27 12.30 -11.81
CA PRO A 87 1.41 10.84 -11.71
C PRO A 87 1.91 10.17 -12.98
N GLU A 88 1.43 10.61 -14.16
CA GLU A 88 1.87 10.04 -15.42
C GLU A 88 3.36 10.29 -15.67
N GLY A 89 3.80 11.54 -15.49
CA GLY A 89 5.20 11.89 -15.61
C GLY A 89 6.08 11.18 -14.61
N ALA A 90 5.62 11.07 -13.35
CA ALA A 90 6.34 10.35 -12.31
C ALA A 90 6.48 8.87 -12.65
N CYS A 91 5.40 8.23 -13.11
CA CYS A 91 5.42 6.85 -13.49
C CYS A 91 6.44 6.58 -14.61
N GLN A 92 6.43 7.41 -15.64
CA GLN A 92 7.37 7.29 -16.77
C GLN A 92 8.82 7.50 -16.32
N GLU A 93 9.06 8.45 -15.44
CA GLU A 93 10.41 8.70 -14.91
C GLU A 93 10.90 7.54 -14.06
N LEU A 94 10.03 6.94 -13.24
CA LEU A 94 10.39 5.74 -12.48
C LEU A 94 10.73 4.57 -13.42
N ILE A 95 9.93 4.36 -14.45
CA ILE A 95 10.19 3.30 -15.44
C ILE A 95 11.54 3.53 -16.14
N SER A 96 11.87 4.76 -16.49
CA SER A 96 13.16 5.07 -17.12
C SER A 96 14.33 4.89 -16.15
N ASN A 97 14.06 4.81 -14.84
CA ASN A 97 15.06 4.54 -13.80
C ASN A 97 15.06 3.07 -13.34
N GLY A 98 14.48 2.17 -14.12
CA GLY A 98 14.56 0.73 -13.87
C GLY A 98 13.38 0.13 -13.11
N PHE A 99 12.36 0.92 -12.77
CA PHE A 99 11.13 0.38 -12.19
C PHE A 99 10.28 -0.28 -13.28
N ILE A 100 9.51 -1.28 -12.88
CA ILE A 100 8.62 -2.01 -13.78
C ILE A 100 7.20 -1.90 -13.19
N ALA A 101 6.27 -1.36 -13.98
CA ALA A 101 4.86 -1.34 -13.59
C ALA A 101 4.32 -2.78 -13.63
N ILE A 102 3.71 -3.23 -12.54
CA ILE A 102 3.18 -4.58 -12.44
C ILE A 102 1.67 -4.64 -12.68
N ASP A 103 1.03 -3.48 -12.77
CA ASP A 103 -0.39 -3.37 -13.13
C ASP A 103 -0.63 -2.04 -13.84
N THR A 104 -1.89 -1.74 -14.12
CA THR A 104 -2.33 -0.44 -14.64
C THR A 104 -3.04 0.32 -13.54
N PRO A 105 -3.14 1.67 -13.63
CA PRO A 105 -3.85 2.45 -12.62
C PRO A 105 -5.27 1.93 -12.41
N THR A 106 -5.59 1.57 -11.17
CA THR A 106 -6.85 0.92 -10.79
C THR A 106 -7.41 1.59 -9.54
N PRO A 107 -8.72 1.83 -9.45
CA PRO A 107 -9.33 2.47 -8.29
C PRO A 107 -9.02 1.75 -6.98
N ALA A 108 -8.78 2.53 -5.93
CA ALA A 108 -8.55 2.04 -4.57
C ALA A 108 -9.65 2.56 -3.66
N PRO A 109 -10.59 1.70 -3.22
CA PRO A 109 -11.70 2.12 -2.37
C PRO A 109 -11.24 2.81 -1.08
N ALA A 110 -10.15 2.34 -0.48
CA ALA A 110 -9.61 2.92 0.74
C ALA A 110 -9.05 4.33 0.54
N LEU A 111 -8.83 4.76 -0.69
CA LEU A 111 -8.35 6.10 -1.05
C LEU A 111 -9.46 6.92 -1.74
N GLY A 112 -10.72 6.64 -1.41
CA GLY A 112 -11.84 7.38 -1.99
C GLY A 112 -12.04 7.15 -3.48
N GLY A 113 -11.56 6.04 -4.01
CA GLY A 113 -11.66 5.71 -5.43
C GLY A 113 -10.54 6.29 -6.28
N ARG A 114 -9.56 6.96 -5.70
CA ARG A 114 -8.37 7.40 -6.45
C ARG A 114 -7.65 6.19 -7.01
N ARG A 115 -7.11 6.33 -8.22
CA ARG A 115 -6.40 5.23 -8.88
C ARG A 115 -4.99 5.10 -8.33
N VAL A 116 -4.51 3.87 -8.26
CA VAL A 116 -3.14 3.57 -7.85
C VAL A 116 -2.52 2.59 -8.82
N VAL A 117 -1.21 2.62 -8.92
CA VAL A 117 -0.42 1.65 -9.68
C VAL A 117 0.73 1.17 -8.82
N PHE A 118 1.03 -0.12 -8.89
CA PHE A 118 2.20 -0.69 -8.26
C PHE A 118 3.32 -0.84 -9.27
N LEU A 119 4.53 -0.45 -8.84
CA LEU A 119 5.76 -0.67 -9.59
C LEU A 119 6.72 -1.46 -8.71
N THR A 120 7.62 -2.20 -9.32
CA THR A 120 8.65 -2.92 -8.59
C THR A 120 10.03 -2.55 -9.09
N SER A 121 10.99 -2.54 -8.18
CA SER A 121 12.39 -2.33 -8.47
C SER A 121 13.18 -3.55 -8.04
N PRO A 122 14.13 -4.05 -8.83
CA PRO A 122 14.98 -5.16 -8.40
C PRO A 122 15.89 -4.79 -7.23
N VAL A 123 16.00 -3.50 -6.92
CA VAL A 123 16.90 -3.01 -5.86
C VAL A 123 16.17 -2.79 -4.55
N ILE A 124 14.96 -2.20 -4.58
CA ILE A 124 14.25 -1.81 -3.37
C ILE A 124 12.87 -2.46 -3.21
N GLY A 125 12.40 -3.22 -4.19
CA GLY A 125 11.09 -3.88 -4.09
C GLY A 125 9.94 -3.01 -4.57
N MET A 126 8.78 -3.14 -3.90
CA MET A 126 7.54 -2.53 -4.37
C MET A 126 7.36 -1.09 -3.92
N VAL A 127 6.90 -0.26 -4.83
CA VAL A 127 6.38 1.08 -4.52
C VAL A 127 4.97 1.21 -5.10
N GLU A 128 4.17 2.07 -4.50
CA GLU A 128 2.83 2.39 -4.97
C GLU A 128 2.76 3.87 -5.29
N LEU A 129 2.07 4.21 -6.37
CA LEU A 129 1.90 5.58 -6.82
C LEU A 129 0.42 5.91 -6.91
N ILE A 130 -0.01 6.99 -6.24
CA ILE A 130 -1.39 7.47 -6.28
C ILE A 130 -1.53 8.46 -7.42
N TYR A 131 -2.55 8.25 -8.23
CA TYR A 131 -2.92 9.14 -9.33
C TYR A 131 -3.84 10.25 -8.88
#